data_188b4c36779649bd2177c2ee085f32e7
#
_entry.id   188b4c36779649bd2177c2ee085f32e7
#
_cell.length_a   1.000
_cell.length_b   1.000
_cell.length_c   1.000
_cell.angle_alpha   90.00
_cell.angle_beta   90.00
_cell.angle_gamma   90.00
#
_symmetry.space_group_name_H-M   'P 1'
#
loop_
_entity.id
_entity.type
_entity.pdbx_description
1 polymer ?
#
loop_
_entity_poly.entity_id
_entity_poly.type
_entity_poly.pdbx_seq_one_letter_code
_entity_poly.pdbx_strand_id
1 'polypeptide(L)'
;MSKSYGNTILLTDPEPVVRQKLKTMVTDPARIRRSDPGNPDICPVGDLHKIFSDQPTIAKVWEGCKTAGIGCIECKSWVADALVSVLNPMQERRKKYEDNPRLAWDIVENGSSKARKIASTTMEEVREAMHMSLDFEAPAKAVKNQ
;
A
#
# COMPACT_ATOMS: atom_id res chain seq x y z
N MET A 1 -12.84 -4.79 0.76
CA MET A 1 -12.05 -4.81 2.02
C MET A 1 -12.31 -3.55 2.79
N SER A 2 -12.33 -3.62 4.12
CA SER A 2 -12.50 -2.47 5.02
C SER A 2 -11.65 -2.67 6.27
N LYS A 3 -11.01 -1.59 6.74
CA LYS A 3 -10.24 -1.61 8.01
C LYS A 3 -11.12 -2.02 9.19
N SER A 4 -12.37 -1.58 9.22
CA SER A 4 -13.33 -1.87 10.30
C SER A 4 -13.65 -3.37 10.43
N TYR A 5 -13.57 -4.13 9.35
CA TYR A 5 -13.81 -5.58 9.34
C TYR A 5 -12.53 -6.40 9.50
N GLY A 6 -11.37 -5.77 9.63
CA GLY A 6 -10.10 -6.48 9.78
C GLY A 6 -9.67 -7.32 8.56
N ASN A 7 -10.31 -7.14 7.41
CA ASN A 7 -10.08 -7.94 6.20
C ASN A 7 -9.23 -7.20 5.14
N THR A 8 -8.71 -6.03 5.47
CA THR A 8 -7.79 -5.28 4.60
C THR A 8 -6.41 -5.93 4.63
N ILE A 9 -5.85 -6.23 3.47
CA ILE A 9 -4.47 -6.69 3.35
C ILE A 9 -3.56 -5.46 3.37
N LEU A 10 -2.67 -5.42 4.34
CA LEU A 10 -1.68 -4.35 4.49
C LEU A 10 -0.38 -4.73 3.78
N LEU A 11 0.38 -3.75 3.31
CA LEU A 11 1.71 -3.98 2.73
C LEU A 11 2.71 -4.60 3.73
N THR A 12 2.39 -4.48 5.02
CA THR A 12 3.18 -5.02 6.13
C THR A 12 2.71 -6.37 6.64
N ASP A 13 1.60 -6.90 6.10
CA ASP A 13 1.09 -8.21 6.56
C ASP A 13 2.07 -9.32 6.16
N PRO A 14 2.49 -10.18 7.09
CA PRO A 14 3.28 -11.34 6.77
C PRO A 14 2.46 -12.34 5.95
N GLU A 15 3.14 -13.17 5.17
CA GLU A 15 2.51 -14.14 4.26
C GLU A 15 1.37 -14.97 4.90
N PRO A 16 1.51 -15.53 6.12
CA PRO A 16 0.43 -16.31 6.74
C PRO A 16 -0.85 -15.50 6.96
N VAL A 17 -0.71 -14.22 7.29
CA VAL A 17 -1.84 -13.30 7.49
C VAL A 17 -2.52 -12.97 6.17
N VAL A 18 -1.74 -12.72 5.11
CA VAL A 18 -2.27 -12.50 3.76
C VAL A 18 -3.08 -13.71 3.31
N ARG A 19 -2.52 -14.92 3.43
CA ARG A 19 -3.19 -16.18 3.06
C ARG A 19 -4.47 -16.39 3.86
N GLN A 20 -4.46 -16.11 5.16
CA GLN A 20 -5.64 -16.25 6.02
C GLN A 20 -6.76 -15.28 5.61
N LYS A 21 -6.42 -14.01 5.34
CA LYS A 21 -7.37 -12.99 4.89
C LYS A 21 -8.00 -13.36 3.55
N LEU A 22 -7.21 -13.85 2.61
CA LEU A 22 -7.71 -14.32 1.32
C LEU A 22 -8.58 -15.58 1.46
N LYS A 23 -8.20 -16.52 2.32
CA LYS A 23 -8.98 -17.75 2.58
C LYS A 23 -10.41 -17.43 3.03
N THR A 24 -10.58 -16.42 3.88
CA THR A 24 -11.89 -16.00 4.41
C THR A 24 -12.62 -14.98 3.53
N MET A 25 -11.99 -14.50 2.46
CA MET A 25 -12.58 -13.52 1.55
C MET A 25 -13.84 -14.08 0.88
N VAL A 26 -14.87 -13.24 0.75
CA VAL A 26 -16.10 -13.59 0.04
C VAL A 26 -15.79 -13.84 -1.45
N THR A 27 -16.45 -14.84 -2.02
CA THR A 27 -16.41 -15.16 -3.45
C THR A 27 -17.76 -14.88 -4.10
N ASP A 28 -18.00 -15.40 -5.30
CA ASP A 28 -19.30 -15.33 -5.96
C ASP A 28 -20.39 -15.93 -5.05
N PRO A 29 -21.39 -15.14 -4.60
CA PRO A 29 -22.47 -15.62 -3.73
C PRO A 29 -23.35 -16.70 -4.37
N ALA A 30 -23.43 -16.75 -5.70
CA ALA A 30 -24.21 -17.74 -6.42
C ALA A 30 -23.56 -19.13 -6.39
N ARG A 31 -22.25 -19.20 -6.15
CA ARG A 31 -21.51 -20.46 -6.07
C ARG A 31 -21.49 -21.02 -4.63
N ILE A 32 -22.47 -21.88 -4.34
CA ILE A 32 -22.63 -22.47 -3.00
C ILE A 32 -21.79 -23.75 -2.85
N ARG A 33 -21.75 -24.59 -3.87
CA ARG A 33 -21.01 -25.86 -3.86
C ARG A 33 -19.82 -25.81 -4.80
N ARG A 34 -18.83 -26.68 -4.57
CA ARG A 34 -17.68 -26.81 -5.47
C ARG A 34 -18.08 -27.18 -6.90
N SER A 35 -19.14 -27.97 -7.04
CA SER A 35 -19.69 -28.41 -8.32
C SER A 35 -20.46 -27.35 -9.09
N ASP A 36 -20.77 -26.22 -8.44
CA ASP A 36 -21.53 -25.17 -9.08
C ASP A 36 -20.58 -24.30 -9.93
N PRO A 37 -20.99 -23.93 -11.16
CA PRO A 37 -20.25 -22.98 -11.95
C PRO A 37 -20.29 -21.61 -11.27
N GLY A 38 -19.17 -20.89 -11.31
CA GLY A 38 -19.06 -19.54 -10.75
C GLY A 38 -18.91 -18.49 -11.85
N ASN A 39 -19.12 -17.25 -11.47
CA ASN A 39 -18.86 -16.11 -12.34
C ASN A 39 -17.62 -15.33 -11.82
N PRO A 40 -16.43 -15.49 -12.46
CA PRO A 40 -15.23 -14.79 -12.06
C PRO A 40 -15.30 -13.27 -12.26
N ASP A 41 -16.20 -12.78 -13.12
CA ASP A 41 -16.31 -11.35 -13.45
C ASP A 41 -16.99 -10.53 -12.34
N ILE A 42 -17.81 -11.17 -11.51
CA ILE A 42 -18.45 -10.55 -10.34
C ILE A 42 -17.79 -10.98 -9.01
N CYS A 43 -16.81 -11.87 -9.08
CA CYS A 43 -16.13 -12.40 -7.90
C CYS A 43 -15.02 -11.45 -7.46
N PRO A 44 -15.01 -10.96 -6.19
CA PRO A 44 -13.94 -10.09 -5.70
C PRO A 44 -12.53 -10.72 -5.79
N VAL A 45 -12.43 -12.05 -5.74
CA VAL A 45 -11.16 -12.76 -5.95
C VAL A 45 -10.75 -12.72 -7.42
N GLY A 46 -11.71 -12.73 -8.35
CA GLY A 46 -11.46 -12.52 -9.78
C GLY A 46 -10.83 -11.16 -10.06
N ASP A 47 -11.33 -10.11 -9.41
CA ASP A 47 -10.73 -8.76 -9.55
C ASP A 47 -9.29 -8.70 -9.04
N LEU A 48 -8.96 -9.42 -7.97
CA LEU A 48 -7.58 -9.53 -7.51
C LEU A 48 -6.69 -10.28 -8.53
N HIS A 49 -7.21 -11.33 -9.16
CA HIS A 49 -6.48 -12.02 -10.23
C HIS A 49 -6.19 -11.12 -11.42
N LYS A 50 -7.14 -10.26 -11.84
CA LYS A 50 -6.92 -9.28 -12.93
C LYS A 50 -5.75 -8.33 -12.64
N ILE A 51 -5.48 -8.03 -11.36
CA ILE A 51 -4.44 -7.07 -10.95
C ILE A 51 -3.10 -7.76 -10.70
N PHE A 52 -3.09 -8.92 -10.07
CA PHE A 52 -1.87 -9.51 -9.52
C PHE A 52 -1.38 -10.76 -10.26
N SER A 53 -2.26 -11.46 -11.00
CA SER A 53 -1.89 -12.70 -11.68
C SER A 53 -1.47 -12.45 -13.14
N ASP A 54 -0.67 -13.35 -13.67
CA ASP A 54 -0.31 -13.37 -15.08
C ASP A 54 -1.47 -13.84 -15.97
N GLN A 55 -1.41 -13.56 -17.25
CA GLN A 55 -2.48 -13.89 -18.22
C GLN A 55 -2.80 -15.39 -18.29
N PRO A 56 -1.82 -16.31 -18.30
CA PRO A 56 -2.10 -17.74 -18.26
C PRO A 56 -2.88 -18.18 -17.02
N THR A 57 -2.54 -17.66 -15.85
CA THR A 57 -3.25 -17.93 -14.59
C THR A 57 -4.68 -17.38 -14.62
N ILE A 58 -4.86 -16.16 -15.15
CA ILE A 58 -6.20 -15.55 -15.32
C ILE A 58 -7.06 -16.44 -16.22
N ALA A 59 -6.56 -16.85 -17.37
CA ALA A 59 -7.29 -17.70 -18.29
C ALA A 59 -7.71 -19.03 -17.62
N LYS A 60 -6.78 -19.67 -16.92
CA LYS A 60 -7.03 -20.91 -16.16
C LYS A 60 -8.09 -20.73 -15.07
N VAL A 61 -8.04 -19.61 -14.34
CA VAL A 61 -9.04 -19.27 -13.32
C VAL A 61 -10.42 -19.05 -13.93
N TRP A 62 -10.50 -18.31 -15.03
CA TRP A 62 -11.76 -18.01 -15.71
C TRP A 62 -12.43 -19.28 -16.24
N GLU A 63 -11.68 -20.11 -16.94
CA GLU A 63 -12.17 -21.40 -17.44
C GLU A 63 -12.56 -22.33 -16.29
N GLY A 64 -11.67 -22.54 -15.34
CA GLY A 64 -11.91 -23.45 -14.22
C GLY A 64 -13.04 -23.00 -13.29
N CYS A 65 -13.26 -21.68 -13.13
CA CYS A 65 -14.40 -21.16 -12.36
C CYS A 65 -15.73 -21.41 -13.07
N LYS A 66 -15.83 -21.09 -14.37
CA LYS A 66 -17.04 -21.24 -15.19
C LYS A 66 -17.43 -22.72 -15.38
N THR A 67 -16.48 -23.62 -15.42
CA THR A 67 -16.70 -25.06 -15.59
C THR A 67 -16.80 -25.84 -14.29
N ALA A 68 -16.69 -25.15 -13.12
CA ALA A 68 -16.54 -25.80 -11.81
C ALA A 68 -15.30 -26.71 -11.69
N GLY A 69 -14.32 -26.55 -12.58
CA GLY A 69 -13.08 -27.34 -12.62
C GLY A 69 -12.14 -27.05 -11.47
N ILE A 70 -12.17 -25.85 -10.88
CA ILE A 70 -11.35 -25.45 -9.72
C ILE A 70 -12.22 -25.11 -8.51
N GLY A 71 -11.67 -25.30 -7.31
CA GLY A 71 -12.31 -24.86 -6.07
C GLY A 71 -11.97 -23.42 -5.71
N CYS A 72 -12.89 -22.72 -4.99
CA CYS A 72 -12.61 -21.35 -4.53
C CYS A 72 -11.38 -21.24 -3.63
N ILE A 73 -11.08 -22.27 -2.82
CA ILE A 73 -9.89 -22.31 -1.94
C ILE A 73 -8.61 -22.38 -2.78
N GLU A 74 -8.60 -23.21 -3.81
CA GLU A 74 -7.48 -23.35 -4.75
C GLU A 74 -7.24 -22.05 -5.53
N CYS A 75 -8.30 -21.44 -6.07
CA CYS A 75 -8.27 -20.14 -6.73
C CYS A 75 -7.66 -19.05 -5.79
N LYS A 76 -8.11 -19.00 -4.53
CA LYS A 76 -7.57 -18.08 -3.51
C LYS A 76 -6.10 -18.34 -3.19
N SER A 77 -5.64 -19.57 -3.26
CA SER A 77 -4.22 -19.88 -3.07
C SER A 77 -3.36 -19.30 -4.19
N TRP A 78 -3.79 -19.41 -5.44
CA TRP A 78 -3.04 -18.84 -6.56
C TRP A 78 -2.95 -17.31 -6.51
N VAL A 79 -4.04 -16.61 -6.17
CA VAL A 79 -3.95 -15.16 -5.99
C VAL A 79 -3.11 -14.78 -4.78
N ALA A 80 -3.07 -15.62 -3.73
CA ALA A 80 -2.21 -15.39 -2.59
C ALA A 80 -0.73 -15.50 -2.98
N ASP A 81 -0.36 -16.48 -3.79
CA ASP A 81 1.00 -16.65 -4.30
C ASP A 81 1.42 -15.42 -5.14
N ALA A 82 0.56 -14.98 -6.04
CA ALA A 82 0.79 -13.78 -6.86
C ALA A 82 0.95 -12.53 -5.99
N LEU A 83 0.09 -12.34 -4.99
CA LEU A 83 0.14 -11.17 -4.11
C LEU A 83 1.41 -11.18 -3.24
N VAL A 84 1.77 -12.33 -2.67
CA VAL A 84 2.98 -12.48 -1.86
C VAL A 84 4.23 -12.20 -2.68
N SER A 85 4.27 -12.62 -3.94
CA SER A 85 5.39 -12.31 -4.84
C SER A 85 5.60 -10.81 -5.05
N VAL A 86 4.53 -10.01 -5.02
CA VAL A 86 4.59 -8.54 -5.11
C VAL A 86 4.97 -7.91 -3.77
N LEU A 87 4.48 -8.46 -2.66
CA LEU A 87 4.73 -7.92 -1.32
C LEU A 87 6.15 -8.16 -0.82
N ASN A 88 6.70 -9.34 -1.07
CA ASN A 88 8.02 -9.73 -0.57
C ASN A 88 9.15 -8.72 -0.91
N PRO A 89 9.33 -8.28 -2.16
CA PRO A 89 10.38 -7.30 -2.47
C PRO A 89 10.16 -5.94 -1.80
N MET A 90 8.90 -5.56 -1.53
CA MET A 90 8.59 -4.33 -0.80
C MET A 90 8.96 -4.46 0.68
N GLN A 91 8.65 -5.60 1.29
CA GLN A 91 8.96 -5.89 2.69
C GLN A 91 10.46 -6.03 2.93
N GLU A 92 11.19 -6.64 1.98
CA GLU A 92 12.66 -6.70 2.05
C GLU A 92 13.30 -5.31 2.01
N ARG A 93 12.83 -4.44 1.12
CA ARG A 93 13.31 -3.04 1.09
C ARG A 93 12.97 -2.28 2.37
N ARG A 94 11.82 -2.56 2.98
CA ARG A 94 11.37 -1.94 4.22
C ARG A 94 12.26 -2.33 5.41
N LYS A 95 12.69 -3.58 5.52
CA LYS A 95 13.57 -4.06 6.59
C LYS A 95 14.80 -3.19 6.77
N LYS A 96 15.40 -2.70 5.69
CA LYS A 96 16.56 -1.80 5.74
C LYS A 96 16.31 -0.56 6.61
N TYR A 97 15.09 -0.05 6.62
CA TYR A 97 14.72 1.15 7.38
C TYR A 97 14.20 0.79 8.77
N GLU A 98 13.61 -0.37 8.95
CA GLU A 98 13.18 -0.90 10.25
C GLU A 98 14.39 -1.27 11.11
N ASP A 99 15.40 -1.91 10.52
CA ASP A 99 16.64 -2.29 11.19
C ASP A 99 17.53 -1.08 11.51
N ASN A 100 17.37 0.02 10.77
CA ASN A 100 18.10 1.26 10.99
C ASN A 100 17.17 2.48 10.94
N PRO A 101 16.41 2.76 12.02
CA PRO A 101 15.52 3.92 12.08
C PRO A 101 16.22 5.26 11.88
N ARG A 102 17.51 5.34 12.24
CA ARG A 102 18.32 6.55 12.04
C ARG A 102 18.43 6.91 10.56
N LEU A 103 18.58 5.93 9.68
CA LEU A 103 18.61 6.16 8.23
C LEU A 103 17.33 6.82 7.71
N ALA A 104 16.18 6.36 8.19
CA ALA A 104 14.89 6.96 7.81
C ALA A 104 14.79 8.40 8.31
N TRP A 105 15.25 8.67 9.54
CA TRP A 105 15.26 10.01 10.12
C TRP A 105 16.18 10.95 9.33
N ASP A 106 17.39 10.53 9.01
CA ASP A 106 18.36 11.34 8.24
C ASP A 106 17.80 11.72 6.85
N ILE A 107 17.06 10.81 6.20
CA ILE A 107 16.39 11.09 4.93
C ILE A 107 15.31 12.17 5.10
N VAL A 108 14.49 12.07 6.15
CA VAL A 108 13.45 13.07 6.45
C VAL A 108 14.06 14.42 6.77
N GLU A 109 15.09 14.47 7.60
CA GLU A 109 15.77 15.71 7.99
C GLU A 109 16.41 16.41 6.79
N ASN A 110 17.15 15.67 5.96
CA ASN A 110 17.76 16.18 4.74
C ASN A 110 16.69 16.67 3.72
N GLY A 111 15.61 15.88 3.54
CA GLY A 111 14.52 16.24 2.66
C GLY A 111 13.78 17.50 3.13
N SER A 112 13.52 17.59 4.43
CA SER A 112 12.89 18.77 5.06
C SER A 112 13.75 20.02 4.95
N SER A 113 15.07 19.89 5.10
CA SER A 113 16.00 20.99 4.92
C SER A 113 15.99 21.52 3.50
N LYS A 114 16.03 20.62 2.50
CA LYS A 114 15.93 21.00 1.08
C LYS A 114 14.59 21.69 0.75
N ALA A 115 13.49 21.11 1.20
CA ALA A 115 12.16 21.67 0.97
C ALA A 115 12.01 23.03 1.63
N ARG A 116 12.50 23.21 2.84
CA ARG A 116 12.48 24.50 3.56
C ARG A 116 13.27 25.56 2.81
N LYS A 117 14.46 25.22 2.27
CA LYS A 117 15.26 26.16 1.49
C LYS A 117 14.49 26.67 0.26
N ILE A 118 13.89 25.76 -0.51
CA ILE A 118 13.09 26.12 -1.69
C ILE A 118 11.90 26.99 -1.31
N ALA A 119 11.15 26.57 -0.28
CA ALA A 119 9.98 27.30 0.19
C ALA A 119 10.34 28.70 0.73
N SER A 120 11.46 28.84 1.44
CA SER A 120 11.93 30.15 1.93
C SER A 120 12.21 31.11 0.78
N THR A 121 12.95 30.64 -0.24
CA THR A 121 13.23 31.49 -1.42
C THR A 121 11.94 31.92 -2.11
N THR A 122 11.01 31.00 -2.35
CA THR A 122 9.71 31.33 -2.94
C THR A 122 8.93 32.34 -2.09
N MET A 123 8.94 32.18 -0.76
CA MET A 123 8.26 33.09 0.14
C MET A 123 8.93 34.47 0.23
N GLU A 124 10.23 34.55 0.07
CA GLU A 124 10.96 35.81 -0.04
C GLU A 124 10.53 36.57 -1.31
N GLU A 125 10.52 35.89 -2.47
CA GLU A 125 10.05 36.45 -3.73
C GLU A 125 8.59 36.93 -3.65
N VAL A 126 7.71 36.14 -3.02
CA VAL A 126 6.29 36.52 -2.84
C VAL A 126 6.16 37.77 -1.95
N ARG A 127 6.89 37.82 -0.82
CA ARG A 127 6.86 38.99 0.08
C ARG A 127 7.38 40.24 -0.59
N GLU A 128 8.45 40.14 -1.37
CA GLU A 128 8.99 41.22 -2.14
C GLU A 128 7.99 41.74 -3.17
N ALA A 129 7.39 40.82 -3.95
CA ALA A 129 6.37 41.21 -4.96
C ALA A 129 5.10 41.85 -4.36
N MET A 130 4.74 41.47 -3.13
CA MET A 130 3.60 42.00 -2.39
C MET A 130 3.95 43.24 -1.56
N HIS A 131 5.19 43.73 -1.59
CA HIS A 131 5.71 44.79 -0.74
C HIS A 131 5.48 44.51 0.77
N MET A 132 5.59 43.28 1.19
CA MET A 132 5.40 42.80 2.56
C MET A 132 6.73 42.40 3.22
N SER A 133 7.85 42.95 2.79
CA SER A 133 9.15 42.78 3.48
C SER A 133 9.05 43.52 4.82
N LEU A 134 8.85 42.73 5.87
CA LEU A 134 8.95 43.21 7.24
C LEU A 134 10.41 43.10 7.63
N ASP A 135 11.10 44.25 7.74
CA ASP A 135 12.36 44.37 8.48
C ASP A 135 12.04 44.20 9.98
N PHE A 136 11.67 43.00 10.36
CA PHE A 136 11.49 42.66 11.76
C PHE A 136 12.89 42.29 12.32
N GLU A 137 13.61 43.31 12.78
CA GLU A 137 14.71 43.04 13.72
C GLU A 137 14.12 42.38 14.96
N ALA A 138 14.30 41.08 15.07
CA ALA A 138 13.90 40.34 16.27
C ALA A 138 14.63 40.97 17.46
N PRO A 139 13.91 41.42 18.53
CA PRO A 139 14.56 42.01 19.67
C PRO A 139 15.61 41.02 20.20
N ALA A 140 16.84 41.49 20.33
CA ALA A 140 17.96 40.72 20.88
C ALA A 140 17.49 40.03 22.16
N LYS A 141 17.56 38.69 22.20
CA LYS A 141 17.25 37.93 23.41
C LYS A 141 18.13 38.47 24.52
N ALA A 142 17.53 39.16 25.49
CA ALA A 142 18.21 39.56 26.70
C ALA A 142 18.75 38.28 27.39
N VAL A 143 20.03 38.10 27.35
CA VAL A 143 20.71 37.05 28.11
C VAL A 143 20.51 37.40 29.57
N LYS A 144 19.58 36.70 30.22
CA LYS A 144 19.51 36.74 31.70
C LYS A 144 20.67 35.89 32.24
N ASN A 145 21.74 36.57 32.60
CA ASN A 145 22.68 36.07 33.57
C ASN A 145 21.97 36.01 34.93
N GLN A 146 21.72 34.83 35.43
CA GLN A 146 21.66 34.50 36.86
C GLN A 146 22.12 33.06 37.02
#